data_5ad6340b7282d82d51a5dcb6eab6e1f1
#
_entry.id   5ad6340b7282d82d51a5dcb6eab6e1f1
#
_cell.length_a   1.000
_cell.length_b   1.000
_cell.length_c   1.000
_cell.angle_alpha   90.00
_cell.angle_beta   90.00
_cell.angle_gamma   90.00
#
_symmetry.space_group_name_H-M   'P 1'
#
loop_
_entity.id
_entity.type
_entity.pdbx_description
1 polymer ?
#
loop_
_entity_poly.entity_id
_entity_poly.type
_entity_poly.pdbx_seq_one_letter_code
_entity_poly.pdbx_strand_id
1 'polypeptide(L)'
;MGARGGDAVSRGTWLALALLAAGIACGRASAAPVAADSAVFVGGLEALVPDAARAPFALEPGVRRFRERLEVSPAYGLMGVDRLFLLRVAYHPASWLGYEATLGHNPGQSVHAVLHTFGLLARWPRPGRLQPYATAGYGMVMVEPGPSLNAKPVTKNALSGGAGMELFIRDDLALRAECRQAAVFGEQCGRSGVVVYDYTQATIGLAFYRSIRP
;
A
#
# COMPACT_ATOMS: atom_id res chain seq x y z
N MET A 1 11.84 -2.78 -45.45
CA MET A 1 12.36 -1.84 -44.45
C MET A 1 11.76 -2.20 -43.10
N GLY A 2 12.49 -2.95 -42.30
CA GLY A 2 12.02 -3.52 -41.04
C GLY A 2 12.33 -2.56 -39.90
N ALA A 3 11.32 -2.21 -39.14
CA ALA A 3 11.47 -1.53 -37.85
C ALA A 3 11.55 -2.58 -36.75
N ARG A 4 12.75 -2.77 -36.22
CA ARG A 4 12.98 -3.46 -34.94
C ARG A 4 12.59 -2.48 -33.80
N GLY A 5 11.50 -2.75 -33.13
CA GLY A 5 11.07 -2.11 -31.89
C GLY A 5 10.71 -3.20 -30.89
N GLY A 6 11.67 -3.69 -30.18
CA GLY A 6 11.50 -4.66 -29.11
C GLY A 6 12.53 -4.43 -28.05
N ASP A 7 12.14 -4.61 -26.80
CA ASP A 7 12.98 -4.87 -25.64
C ASP A 7 13.60 -3.71 -24.85
N ALA A 8 12.76 -2.77 -24.40
CA ALA A 8 13.20 -1.83 -23.37
C ALA A 8 12.44 -1.95 -22.00
N VAL A 9 11.45 -2.83 -21.89
CA VAL A 9 10.52 -2.87 -20.72
C VAL A 9 10.97 -3.83 -19.60
N SER A 10 11.92 -4.72 -19.88
CA SER A 10 12.20 -5.87 -19.00
C SER A 10 13.15 -5.61 -17.81
N ARG A 11 13.90 -4.52 -17.78
CA ARG A 11 14.97 -4.35 -16.75
C ARG A 11 14.55 -3.62 -15.47
N GLY A 12 13.49 -2.83 -15.51
CA GLY A 12 13.03 -2.07 -14.34
C GLY A 12 12.24 -2.90 -13.32
N THR A 13 11.51 -3.89 -13.78
CA THR A 13 10.58 -4.68 -12.96
C THR A 13 11.31 -5.65 -12.01
N TRP A 14 12.46 -6.16 -12.44
CA TRP A 14 13.27 -7.07 -11.62
C TRP A 14 14.04 -6.37 -10.48
N LEU A 15 14.37 -5.10 -10.65
CA LEU A 15 15.03 -4.32 -9.60
C LEU A 15 14.11 -4.02 -8.41
N ALA A 16 12.84 -3.77 -8.67
CA ALA A 16 11.86 -3.53 -7.59
C ALA A 16 11.56 -4.79 -6.77
N LEU A 17 11.50 -5.95 -7.44
CA LEU A 17 11.35 -7.25 -6.76
C LEU A 17 12.60 -7.67 -5.98
N ALA A 18 13.80 -7.34 -6.49
CA ALA A 18 15.06 -7.63 -5.81
C ALA A 18 15.26 -6.81 -4.53
N LEU A 19 14.82 -5.56 -4.50
CA LEU A 19 14.86 -4.71 -3.30
C LEU A 19 13.88 -5.18 -2.21
N LEU A 20 12.72 -5.74 -2.59
CA LEU A 20 11.81 -6.34 -1.63
C LEU A 20 12.35 -7.66 -1.06
N ALA A 21 13.05 -8.46 -1.87
CA ALA A 21 13.65 -9.73 -1.43
C ALA A 21 14.88 -9.52 -0.54
N ALA A 22 15.67 -8.47 -0.78
CA ALA A 22 16.85 -8.14 0.04
C ALA A 22 16.49 -7.68 1.46
N GLY A 23 15.30 -7.07 1.66
CA GLY A 23 14.79 -6.70 2.98
C GLY A 23 14.39 -7.88 3.87
N ILE A 24 14.16 -9.06 3.29
CA ILE A 24 13.73 -10.26 4.04
C ILE A 24 14.92 -11.09 4.53
N ALA A 25 16.11 -10.91 3.93
CA ALA A 25 17.31 -11.68 4.24
C ALA A 25 18.17 -11.10 5.37
N CYS A 26 17.80 -9.98 5.98
CA CYS A 26 18.57 -9.39 7.06
C CYS A 26 18.28 -10.10 8.39
N GLY A 27 19.08 -11.10 8.63
CA GLY A 27 19.75 -11.46 9.85
C GLY A 27 18.92 -11.65 11.12
N ARG A 28 18.86 -12.87 11.59
CA ARG A 28 18.83 -13.17 13.03
C ARG A 28 20.02 -12.47 13.69
N ALA A 29 19.90 -11.24 14.03
CA ALA A 29 20.71 -10.61 15.06
C ALA A 29 20.18 -11.16 16.39
N SER A 30 20.90 -12.10 16.95
CA SER A 30 20.78 -12.51 18.34
C SER A 30 21.06 -11.28 19.19
N ALA A 31 20.02 -10.64 19.68
CA ALA A 31 20.16 -9.58 20.68
C ALA A 31 20.62 -10.28 21.97
N ALA A 32 21.89 -10.12 22.27
CA ALA A 32 22.38 -10.36 23.63
C ALA A 32 21.56 -9.50 24.60
N PRO A 33 21.24 -9.99 25.80
CA PRO A 33 20.55 -9.20 26.79
C PRO A 33 21.47 -8.02 27.16
N VAL A 34 21.13 -6.84 26.70
CA VAL A 34 21.73 -5.60 27.21
C VAL A 34 21.25 -5.49 28.64
N ALA A 35 22.19 -5.64 29.56
CA ALA A 35 21.95 -5.43 31.00
C ALA A 35 21.27 -4.07 31.18
N ALA A 36 20.16 -4.11 31.90
CA ALA A 36 19.38 -2.95 32.29
C ALA A 36 20.18 -2.16 33.34
N ASP A 37 21.07 -1.29 32.85
CA ASP A 37 21.73 -0.31 33.70
C ASP A 37 21.81 1.05 32.98
N SER A 38 20.66 1.50 32.49
CA SER A 38 20.49 2.84 31.91
C SER A 38 19.38 3.60 32.64
N ALA A 39 19.43 3.53 33.97
CA ALA A 39 18.54 4.32 34.83
C ALA A 39 18.99 5.79 34.95
N VAL A 40 19.69 6.37 33.97
CA VAL A 40 20.29 7.71 34.11
C VAL A 40 19.72 8.74 33.14
N PHE A 41 18.67 8.44 32.38
CA PHE A 41 18.03 9.48 31.58
C PHE A 41 16.51 9.57 31.80
N VAL A 42 16.12 9.75 33.05
CA VAL A 42 14.75 10.11 33.44
C VAL A 42 14.73 11.62 33.71
N GLY A 43 14.76 12.40 32.68
CA GLY A 43 14.73 13.86 32.76
C GLY A 43 14.28 14.50 31.45
N GLY A 44 13.68 13.73 30.52
CA GLY A 44 13.13 14.23 29.27
C GLY A 44 11.68 14.72 29.45
N LEU A 45 11.06 15.03 28.33
CA LEU A 45 9.64 15.43 28.20
C LEU A 45 8.67 14.47 28.92
N GLU A 46 9.06 13.22 29.12
CA GLU A 46 8.32 12.20 29.85
C GLU A 46 8.06 12.55 31.32
N ALA A 47 8.96 13.33 31.96
CA ALA A 47 8.78 13.81 33.33
C ALA A 47 7.73 14.92 33.41
N LEU A 48 7.50 15.63 32.30
CA LEU A 48 6.51 16.71 32.23
C LEU A 48 5.10 16.19 31.88
N VAL A 49 5.02 15.00 31.21
CA VAL A 49 3.76 14.38 30.80
C VAL A 49 3.81 12.87 31.05
N PRO A 50 3.82 12.42 32.31
CA PRO A 50 4.04 11.02 32.67
C PRO A 50 2.98 10.05 32.09
N ASP A 51 1.75 10.53 31.89
CA ASP A 51 0.66 9.73 31.33
C ASP A 51 0.74 9.62 29.80
N ALA A 52 1.34 10.57 29.12
CA ALA A 52 1.54 10.53 27.68
C ALA A 52 2.62 9.52 27.27
N ALA A 53 3.59 9.24 28.12
CA ALA A 53 4.67 8.29 27.85
C ALA A 53 4.21 6.82 27.88
N ARG A 54 3.16 6.51 28.64
CA ARG A 54 2.70 5.13 28.84
C ARG A 54 1.62 4.66 27.88
N ALA A 55 0.77 5.55 27.40
CA ALA A 55 -0.41 5.18 26.61
C ALA A 55 -0.26 5.23 25.07
N PRO A 56 0.43 6.24 24.46
CA PRO A 56 0.29 6.46 23.01
C PRO A 56 1.02 5.45 22.12
N PHE A 57 2.06 4.78 22.63
CA PHE A 57 2.89 3.86 21.84
C PHE A 57 2.97 2.44 22.39
N ALA A 58 2.14 2.12 23.38
CA ALA A 58 2.04 0.75 23.89
C ALA A 58 1.42 -0.16 22.82
N LEU A 59 2.01 -1.33 22.67
CA LEU A 59 1.51 -2.38 21.81
C LEU A 59 1.20 -3.59 22.66
N GLU A 60 0.05 -4.22 22.40
CA GLU A 60 -0.24 -5.51 23.01
C GLU A 60 0.84 -6.54 22.62
N PRO A 61 1.39 -7.31 23.59
CA PRO A 61 2.36 -8.34 23.28
C PRO A 61 1.71 -9.49 22.51
N GLY A 62 2.48 -10.14 21.63
CA GLY A 62 2.03 -11.30 20.87
C GLY A 62 1.63 -10.99 19.44
N VAL A 63 0.87 -11.91 18.83
CA VAL A 63 0.40 -11.80 17.44
C VAL A 63 -0.81 -10.88 17.38
N ARG A 64 -0.76 -9.93 16.45
CA ARG A 64 -1.84 -8.96 16.29
C ARG A 64 -3.12 -9.59 15.82
N ARG A 65 -4.22 -9.19 16.45
CA ARG A 65 -5.57 -9.62 16.09
C ARG A 65 -6.21 -8.58 15.19
N PHE A 66 -6.41 -8.93 13.92
CA PHE A 66 -7.10 -8.07 12.95
C PHE A 66 -8.59 -8.43 12.79
N ARG A 67 -9.00 -9.56 13.35
CA ARG A 67 -10.36 -10.06 13.21
C ARG A 67 -11.39 -9.03 13.67
N GLU A 68 -12.44 -8.84 12.86
CA GLU A 68 -13.55 -7.93 13.10
C GLU A 68 -13.13 -6.46 13.27
N ARG A 69 -12.08 -6.07 12.53
CA ARG A 69 -11.63 -4.68 12.46
C ARG A 69 -11.99 -4.04 11.12
N LEU A 70 -12.36 -2.78 11.20
CA LEU A 70 -12.44 -1.86 10.07
C LEU A 70 -11.13 -1.09 9.98
N GLU A 71 -10.61 -0.97 8.77
CA GLU A 71 -9.43 -0.17 8.46
C GLU A 71 -9.83 0.98 7.53
N VAL A 72 -9.34 2.18 7.79
CA VAL A 72 -9.39 3.33 6.88
C VAL A 72 -7.98 3.83 6.67
N SER A 73 -7.53 3.87 5.43
CA SER A 73 -6.13 4.16 5.10
C SER A 73 -6.02 5.19 3.98
N PRO A 74 -5.90 6.49 4.31
CA PRO A 74 -5.46 7.49 3.37
C PRO A 74 -3.98 7.30 3.03
N ALA A 75 -3.64 7.42 1.75
CA ALA A 75 -2.28 7.27 1.27
C ALA A 75 -1.98 8.23 0.12
N TYR A 76 -0.70 8.51 -0.04
CA TYR A 76 -0.15 9.32 -1.11
C TYR A 76 1.02 8.56 -1.76
N GLY A 77 1.22 8.78 -3.06
CA GLY A 77 2.31 8.15 -3.77
C GLY A 77 2.36 8.51 -5.24
N LEU A 78 2.81 7.56 -6.03
CA LEU A 78 2.98 7.68 -7.47
C LEU A 78 2.28 6.53 -8.19
N MET A 79 1.76 6.83 -9.38
CA MET A 79 1.32 5.87 -10.38
C MET A 79 2.06 6.16 -11.68
N GLY A 80 3.03 5.30 -12.03
CA GLY A 80 4.02 5.64 -13.03
C GLY A 80 4.88 6.82 -12.57
N VAL A 81 4.75 7.97 -13.24
CA VAL A 81 5.46 9.21 -12.90
C VAL A 81 4.56 10.26 -12.24
N ASP A 82 3.25 10.04 -12.24
CA ASP A 82 2.28 11.00 -11.75
C ASP A 82 1.90 10.75 -10.29
N ARG A 83 1.45 11.81 -9.61
CA ARG A 83 1.02 11.76 -8.22
C ARG A 83 -0.27 10.95 -8.09
N LEU A 84 -0.39 10.23 -6.98
CA LEU A 84 -1.55 9.40 -6.68
C LEU A 84 -2.01 9.64 -5.25
N PHE A 85 -3.27 9.99 -5.08
CA PHE A 85 -3.96 10.04 -3.80
C PHE A 85 -4.87 8.83 -3.69
N LEU A 86 -4.80 8.12 -2.58
CA LEU A 86 -5.61 6.93 -2.34
C LEU A 86 -6.36 7.05 -1.01
N LEU A 87 -7.59 6.58 -1.02
CA LEU A 87 -8.34 6.24 0.18
C LEU A 87 -8.71 4.75 0.10
N ARG A 88 -8.32 4.00 1.11
CA ARG A 88 -8.68 2.59 1.24
C ARG A 88 -9.58 2.39 2.44
N VAL A 89 -10.55 1.52 2.28
CA VAL A 89 -11.38 1.03 3.38
C VAL A 89 -11.34 -0.48 3.31
N ALA A 90 -10.96 -1.13 4.41
CA ALA A 90 -10.92 -2.58 4.46
C ALA A 90 -11.64 -3.12 5.70
N TYR A 91 -12.31 -4.25 5.51
CA TYR A 91 -12.92 -5.04 6.58
C TYR A 91 -12.15 -6.36 6.72
N HIS A 92 -11.77 -6.69 7.94
CA HIS A 92 -10.99 -7.89 8.27
C HIS A 92 -11.87 -8.95 8.97
N PRO A 93 -12.45 -9.91 8.24
CA PRO A 93 -13.24 -11.00 8.84
C PRO A 93 -12.35 -11.97 9.62
N ALA A 94 -11.08 -12.06 9.25
CA ALA A 94 -10.08 -12.90 9.91
C ALA A 94 -8.76 -12.15 10.09
N SER A 95 -7.88 -12.65 10.93
CA SER A 95 -6.58 -12.01 11.18
C SER A 95 -5.66 -12.00 9.96
N TRP A 96 -5.85 -12.91 9.03
CA TRP A 96 -5.04 -13.06 7.82
C TRP A 96 -5.73 -12.52 6.54
N LEU A 97 -7.04 -12.27 6.57
CA LEU A 97 -7.84 -11.88 5.40
C LEU A 97 -8.54 -10.54 5.62
N GLY A 98 -8.49 -9.68 4.64
CA GLY A 98 -9.26 -8.44 4.53
C GLY A 98 -9.93 -8.31 3.16
N TYR A 99 -11.10 -7.68 3.13
CA TYR A 99 -11.76 -7.18 1.92
C TYR A 99 -11.46 -5.69 1.82
N GLU A 100 -10.88 -5.26 0.72
CA GLU A 100 -10.43 -3.88 0.54
C GLU A 100 -11.20 -3.22 -0.61
N ALA A 101 -11.71 -2.02 -0.37
CA ALA A 101 -12.17 -1.09 -1.40
C ALA A 101 -11.20 0.07 -1.47
N THR A 102 -10.73 0.39 -2.67
CA THR A 102 -9.79 1.49 -2.91
C THR A 102 -10.40 2.50 -3.86
N LEU A 103 -10.33 3.77 -3.49
CA LEU A 103 -10.61 4.92 -4.34
C LEU A 103 -9.29 5.67 -4.54
N GLY A 104 -8.90 5.87 -5.79
CA GLY A 104 -7.67 6.59 -6.15
C GLY A 104 -7.97 7.77 -7.07
N HIS A 105 -7.21 8.84 -6.89
CA HIS A 105 -7.23 10.00 -7.77
C HIS A 105 -5.80 10.34 -8.20
N ASN A 106 -5.59 10.34 -9.51
CA ASN A 106 -4.34 10.72 -10.14
C ASN A 106 -4.58 12.04 -10.88
N PRO A 107 -4.17 13.19 -10.32
CA PRO A 107 -4.29 14.50 -10.97
C PRO A 107 -3.12 14.75 -11.92
N GLY A 108 -3.12 14.10 -13.08
CA GLY A 108 -2.14 14.38 -14.13
C GLY A 108 -2.33 15.77 -14.73
N GLN A 109 -1.30 16.32 -15.37
CA GLN A 109 -1.35 17.69 -15.95
C GLN A 109 -2.34 17.81 -17.12
N SER A 110 -2.40 16.79 -17.97
CA SER A 110 -3.26 16.78 -19.16
C SER A 110 -4.41 15.78 -19.07
N VAL A 111 -4.32 14.85 -18.15
CA VAL A 111 -5.28 13.75 -18.00
C VAL A 111 -5.46 13.46 -16.52
N HIS A 112 -6.71 13.40 -16.07
CA HIS A 112 -7.04 12.97 -14.72
C HIS A 112 -7.50 11.50 -14.76
N ALA A 113 -7.09 10.73 -13.78
CA ALA A 113 -7.57 9.36 -13.64
C ALA A 113 -8.17 9.12 -12.26
N VAL A 114 -9.32 8.46 -12.23
CA VAL A 114 -9.98 8.00 -11.01
C VAL A 114 -10.02 6.49 -11.04
N LEU A 115 -9.50 5.88 -9.97
CA LEU A 115 -9.43 4.43 -9.81
C LEU A 115 -10.45 3.98 -8.77
N HIS A 116 -11.20 2.93 -9.10
CA HIS A 116 -12.05 2.22 -8.16
C HIS A 116 -11.68 0.75 -8.21
N THR A 117 -11.21 0.19 -7.10
CA THR A 117 -10.89 -1.25 -7.05
C THR A 117 -11.46 -1.88 -5.80
N PHE A 118 -11.92 -3.14 -5.97
CA PHE A 118 -12.29 -4.04 -4.88
C PHE A 118 -11.35 -5.22 -4.89
N GLY A 119 -10.92 -5.66 -3.73
CA GLY A 119 -9.93 -6.71 -3.66
C GLY A 119 -9.85 -7.41 -2.33
N LEU A 120 -8.88 -8.31 -2.29
CA LEU A 120 -8.51 -9.08 -1.13
C LEU A 120 -7.15 -8.61 -0.62
N LEU A 121 -7.00 -8.58 0.69
CA LEU A 121 -5.76 -8.34 1.39
C LEU A 121 -5.45 -9.59 2.21
N ALA A 122 -4.32 -10.23 1.90
CA ALA A 122 -3.80 -11.38 2.63
C ALA A 122 -2.64 -10.91 3.50
N ARG A 123 -2.80 -11.02 4.82
CA ARG A 123 -1.82 -10.57 5.81
C ARG A 123 -1.11 -11.77 6.43
N TRP A 124 0.17 -11.59 6.73
CA TRP A 124 0.96 -12.53 7.54
C TRP A 124 1.05 -12.04 8.98
N PRO A 125 0.12 -12.44 9.86
CA PRO A 125 0.14 -12.00 11.25
C PRO A 125 1.40 -12.49 11.95
N ARG A 126 2.21 -11.56 12.45
CA ARG A 126 3.45 -11.82 13.18
C ARG A 126 3.45 -11.12 14.53
N PRO A 127 4.18 -11.64 15.52
CA PRO A 127 4.47 -10.87 16.71
C PRO A 127 5.31 -9.64 16.33
N GLY A 128 5.06 -8.51 16.99
CA GLY A 128 5.79 -7.27 16.77
C GLY A 128 5.06 -6.23 15.91
N ARG A 129 5.79 -5.18 15.57
CA ARG A 129 5.24 -3.98 14.91
C ARG A 129 5.07 -4.14 13.41
N LEU A 130 5.86 -4.98 12.79
CA LEU A 130 5.94 -5.10 11.33
C LEU A 130 5.04 -6.23 10.82
N GLN A 131 4.08 -5.89 9.97
CA GLN A 131 3.10 -6.83 9.40
C GLN A 131 3.17 -6.80 7.88
N PRO A 132 3.74 -7.81 7.22
CA PRO A 132 3.72 -7.92 5.77
C PRO A 132 2.34 -8.39 5.29
N TYR A 133 1.96 -7.92 4.09
CA TYR A 133 0.72 -8.33 3.43
C TYR A 133 0.88 -8.32 1.91
N ALA A 134 -0.02 -9.03 1.23
CA ALA A 134 -0.20 -8.98 -0.21
C ALA A 134 -1.64 -8.58 -0.53
N THR A 135 -1.83 -7.94 -1.69
CA THR A 135 -3.14 -7.52 -2.18
C THR A 135 -3.37 -7.98 -3.60
N ALA A 136 -4.63 -8.28 -3.92
CA ALA A 136 -5.08 -8.49 -5.28
C ALA A 136 -6.47 -7.89 -5.43
N GLY A 137 -6.73 -7.19 -6.53
CA GLY A 137 -7.99 -6.50 -6.73
C GLY A 137 -8.34 -6.35 -8.20
N TYR A 138 -9.63 -6.16 -8.42
CA TYR A 138 -10.23 -5.87 -9.72
C TYR A 138 -11.08 -4.60 -9.61
N GLY A 139 -11.11 -3.82 -10.68
CA GLY A 139 -11.90 -2.60 -10.71
C GLY A 139 -11.84 -1.88 -12.04
N MET A 140 -11.98 -0.57 -11.97
CA MET A 140 -12.04 0.30 -13.14
C MET A 140 -11.14 1.52 -12.94
N VAL A 141 -10.59 1.98 -14.06
CA VAL A 141 -9.92 3.27 -14.18
C VAL A 141 -10.73 4.13 -15.13
N MET A 142 -11.23 5.24 -14.64
CA MET A 142 -11.87 6.28 -15.43
C MET A 142 -10.83 7.35 -15.74
N VAL A 143 -10.60 7.59 -17.00
CA VAL A 143 -9.64 8.57 -17.52
C VAL A 143 -10.42 9.74 -18.08
N GLU A 144 -10.23 10.91 -17.50
CA GLU A 144 -10.83 12.18 -17.97
C GLU A 144 -9.75 13.04 -18.62
N PRO A 145 -9.80 13.19 -19.95
CA PRO A 145 -8.89 14.10 -20.65
C PRO A 145 -9.21 15.53 -20.25
N GLY A 146 -8.17 16.34 -20.05
CA GLY A 146 -8.33 17.77 -19.79
C GLY A 146 -8.96 18.52 -20.96
N PRO A 147 -9.48 19.73 -20.72
CA PRO A 147 -10.19 20.52 -21.73
C PRO A 147 -9.41 20.76 -23.03
N SER A 148 -8.07 20.76 -22.95
CA SER A 148 -7.18 20.96 -24.09
C SER A 148 -7.13 19.78 -25.07
N LEU A 149 -7.57 18.59 -24.65
CA LEU A 149 -7.41 17.37 -25.45
C LEU A 149 -8.64 17.03 -26.33
N ASN A 150 -9.75 17.75 -26.19
CA ASN A 150 -11.01 17.55 -26.93
C ASN A 150 -11.37 16.05 -27.13
N ALA A 151 -11.14 15.23 -26.12
CA ALA A 151 -11.38 13.80 -26.11
C ALA A 151 -12.47 13.44 -25.11
N LYS A 152 -13.15 12.32 -25.31
CA LYS A 152 -14.20 11.84 -24.40
C LYS A 152 -13.61 11.07 -23.25
N PRO A 153 -14.21 11.14 -22.03
CA PRO A 153 -13.86 10.27 -20.92
C PRO A 153 -13.94 8.80 -21.29
N VAL A 154 -13.00 8.00 -20.79
CA VAL A 154 -12.92 6.58 -21.08
C VAL A 154 -12.81 5.79 -19.78
N THR A 155 -13.64 4.77 -19.63
CA THR A 155 -13.56 3.84 -18.49
C THR A 155 -13.04 2.49 -18.98
N LYS A 156 -12.04 1.97 -18.28
CA LYS A 156 -11.40 0.67 -18.60
C LYS A 156 -11.32 -0.19 -17.34
N ASN A 157 -11.45 -1.49 -17.56
CA ASN A 157 -11.24 -2.47 -16.48
C ASN A 157 -9.77 -2.56 -16.10
N ALA A 158 -9.51 -2.81 -14.84
CA ALA A 158 -8.17 -2.95 -14.31
C ALA A 158 -8.08 -4.12 -13.33
N LEU A 159 -7.00 -4.88 -13.44
CA LEU A 159 -6.58 -5.88 -12.47
C LEU A 159 -5.36 -5.34 -11.73
N SER A 160 -5.31 -5.48 -10.43
CA SER A 160 -4.17 -5.03 -9.64
C SER A 160 -3.69 -6.10 -8.67
N GLY A 161 -2.39 -6.13 -8.43
CA GLY A 161 -1.79 -7.00 -7.44
C GLY A 161 -0.54 -6.35 -6.87
N GLY A 162 -0.25 -6.61 -5.60
CA GLY A 162 0.88 -5.98 -4.95
C GLY A 162 1.18 -6.55 -3.58
N ALA A 163 2.18 -5.97 -2.96
CA ALA A 163 2.60 -6.29 -1.61
C ALA A 163 2.98 -5.03 -0.85
N GLY A 164 2.90 -5.11 0.46
CA GLY A 164 3.23 -4.01 1.34
C GLY A 164 3.60 -4.43 2.74
N MET A 165 3.88 -3.44 3.53
CA MET A 165 4.20 -3.58 4.94
C MET A 165 3.48 -2.52 5.75
N GLU A 166 3.03 -2.92 6.94
CA GLU A 166 2.49 -2.03 7.96
C GLU A 166 3.42 -2.03 9.16
N LEU A 167 3.81 -0.83 9.56
CA LEU A 167 4.56 -0.60 10.79
C LEU A 167 3.61 -0.01 11.84
N PHE A 168 3.21 -0.81 12.80
CA PHE A 168 2.30 -0.37 13.88
C PHE A 168 3.01 0.59 14.84
N ILE A 169 2.44 1.78 14.95
CA ILE A 169 2.83 2.81 15.93
C ILE A 169 2.07 2.53 17.22
N ARG A 170 0.77 2.24 17.10
CA ARG A 170 -0.17 1.83 18.16
C ARG A 170 -0.99 0.65 17.66
N ASP A 171 -1.82 0.06 18.52
CA ASP A 171 -2.70 -1.07 18.12
C ASP A 171 -3.80 -0.67 17.14
N ASP A 172 -4.12 0.61 17.07
CA ASP A 172 -5.13 1.20 16.19
C ASP A 172 -4.53 2.06 15.06
N LEU A 173 -3.20 2.23 15.00
CA LEU A 173 -2.52 3.09 14.04
C LEU A 173 -1.26 2.45 13.49
N ALA A 174 -1.15 2.37 12.16
CA ALA A 174 0.05 1.92 11.47
C ALA A 174 0.47 2.88 10.36
N LEU A 175 1.77 2.92 10.07
CA LEU A 175 2.30 3.44 8.83
C LEU A 175 2.26 2.30 7.80
N ARG A 176 1.66 2.55 6.64
CA ARG A 176 1.50 1.58 5.56
C ARG A 176 2.29 2.00 4.34
N ALA A 177 3.17 1.12 3.84
CA ALA A 177 3.87 1.28 2.58
C ALA A 177 3.51 0.13 1.65
N GLU A 178 3.25 0.43 0.37
CA GLU A 178 2.77 -0.55 -0.61
C GLU A 178 3.34 -0.29 -1.99
N CYS A 179 3.69 -1.37 -2.68
CA CYS A 179 3.97 -1.38 -4.12
C CYS A 179 2.96 -2.29 -4.81
N ARG A 180 2.26 -1.78 -5.82
CA ARG A 180 1.20 -2.48 -6.55
C ARG A 180 1.42 -2.31 -8.04
N GLN A 181 1.14 -3.36 -8.80
CA GLN A 181 1.09 -3.34 -10.25
C GLN A 181 -0.38 -3.33 -10.69
N ALA A 182 -0.72 -2.46 -11.62
CA ALA A 182 -2.07 -2.37 -12.19
C ALA A 182 -2.02 -2.58 -13.70
N ALA A 183 -2.73 -3.59 -14.18
CA ALA A 183 -2.92 -3.90 -15.59
C ALA A 183 -4.29 -3.36 -16.03
N VAL A 184 -4.30 -2.36 -16.90
CA VAL A 184 -5.51 -1.73 -17.45
C VAL A 184 -5.78 -2.25 -18.85
N PHE A 185 -6.97 -2.80 -19.06
CA PHE A 185 -7.37 -3.41 -20.35
C PHE A 185 -8.01 -2.38 -21.25
N GLY A 186 -7.35 -2.06 -22.35
CA GLY A 186 -7.81 -1.13 -23.36
C GLY A 186 -8.03 -1.78 -24.73
N GLU A 187 -8.60 -1.02 -25.66
CA GLU A 187 -8.70 -1.35 -27.06
C GLU A 187 -7.81 -0.40 -27.86
N GLN A 188 -7.09 -0.92 -28.83
CA GLN A 188 -6.28 -0.10 -29.71
C GLN A 188 -7.16 0.49 -30.82
N CYS A 189 -7.12 1.82 -31.00
CA CYS A 189 -7.82 2.48 -32.10
C CYS A 189 -7.38 1.85 -33.45
N GLY A 190 -8.36 1.32 -34.19
CA GLY A 190 -8.14 0.82 -35.57
C GLY A 190 -7.63 -0.61 -35.68
N ARG A 191 -7.48 -1.35 -34.59
CA ARG A 191 -7.15 -2.80 -34.59
C ARG A 191 -8.06 -3.56 -33.63
N SER A 192 -8.58 -4.69 -34.06
CA SER A 192 -9.27 -5.63 -33.17
C SER A 192 -8.23 -6.34 -32.30
N GLY A 193 -8.05 -5.86 -31.03
CA GLY A 193 -7.14 -6.48 -30.08
C GLY A 193 -7.20 -5.79 -28.73
N VAL A 194 -6.99 -6.56 -27.66
CA VAL A 194 -6.86 -6.03 -26.30
C VAL A 194 -5.44 -5.56 -26.11
N VAL A 195 -5.27 -4.31 -25.67
CA VAL A 195 -3.99 -3.75 -25.23
C VAL A 195 -3.99 -3.66 -23.72
N VAL A 196 -2.93 -4.13 -23.11
CA VAL A 196 -2.74 -4.05 -21.67
C VAL A 196 -1.76 -2.91 -21.36
N TYR A 197 -2.22 -1.93 -20.60
CA TYR A 197 -1.39 -0.86 -20.07
C TYR A 197 -1.00 -1.21 -18.65
N ASP A 198 0.28 -1.23 -18.37
CA ASP A 198 0.84 -1.64 -17.10
C ASP A 198 1.36 -0.43 -16.32
N TYR A 199 0.91 -0.28 -15.07
CA TYR A 199 1.27 0.84 -14.21
C TYR A 199 1.77 0.35 -12.86
N THR A 200 2.96 0.77 -12.48
CA THR A 200 3.47 0.59 -11.13
C THR A 200 2.96 1.70 -10.22
N GLN A 201 2.41 1.33 -9.09
CA GLN A 201 1.98 2.23 -8.02
C GLN A 201 2.88 2.01 -6.81
N ALA A 202 3.40 3.10 -6.24
CA ALA A 202 4.13 3.08 -4.99
C ALA A 202 3.50 4.11 -4.05
N THR A 203 3.05 3.68 -2.88
CA THR A 203 2.29 4.53 -1.97
C THR A 203 2.75 4.37 -0.52
N ILE A 204 2.63 5.44 0.23
CA ILE A 204 2.81 5.49 1.67
C ILE A 204 1.62 6.20 2.30
N GLY A 205 1.18 5.75 3.46
CA GLY A 205 0.02 6.33 4.14
C GLY A 205 -0.11 5.86 5.58
N LEU A 206 -1.19 6.28 6.21
CA LEU A 206 -1.56 5.85 7.54
C LEU A 206 -2.74 4.88 7.45
N ALA A 207 -2.74 3.87 8.30
CA ALA A 207 -3.85 2.92 8.45
C ALA A 207 -4.41 3.05 9.87
N PHE A 208 -5.69 3.37 9.95
CA PHE A 208 -6.44 3.50 11.20
C PHE A 208 -7.34 2.28 11.35
N TYR A 209 -7.24 1.61 12.49
CA TYR A 209 -7.97 0.39 12.79
C TYR A 209 -8.99 0.62 13.91
N ARG A 210 -10.22 0.17 13.70
CA ARG A 210 -11.26 0.21 14.70
C ARG A 210 -11.93 -1.16 14.83
N SER A 211 -12.06 -1.67 16.06
CA SER A 211 -12.88 -2.85 16.35
C SER A 211 -14.35 -2.53 16.08
N ILE A 212 -15.04 -3.43 15.40
CA ILE A 212 -16.50 -3.31 15.14
C ILE A 212 -17.28 -3.88 16.32
N ARG A 213 -16.68 -4.83 17.04
CA ARG A 213 -17.24 -5.36 18.29
C ARG A 213 -16.38 -4.94 19.47
N PRO A 214 -17.02 -4.53 20.57
CA PRO A 214 -16.31 -4.23 21.82
C PRO A 214 -15.65 -5.48 22.42
#